data_75a81683fb6814f6e53e23da754ce84a
#
_entry.id   75a81683fb6814f6e53e23da754ce84a
#
_cell.length_a   1.000
_cell.length_b   1.000
_cell.length_c   1.000
_cell.angle_alpha   90.00
_cell.angle_beta   90.00
_cell.angle_gamma   90.00
#
_symmetry.space_group_name_H-M   'P 1'
#
loop_
_entity.id
_entity.type
_entity.pdbx_description
1 polymer ?
#
loop_
_entity_poly.entity_id
_entity_poly.type
_entity_poly.pdbx_seq_one_letter_code
_entity_poly.pdbx_strand_id
1 'polypeptide(L)'
;MKKLKRIAALLLALVMVFALCACSDSGKDKDSNKKEEVKKTDAELIVGTWESSVNIGDELAKVLESDMDMAEFMSYFDFGGIDITMQIVFDKDGSYSVAYVDDGSSKKIEKAFRDGFVEMFDALLEGTGYTFADVAAQENMTEDEYLDAMVEIAMQSITPLYDEISAGTYEIGDGKLYMIEDGDDKDDDTYTTYKLSKNELTLKASYTDGEKDTDSPFPMTFKLAD
;
A
#
# COMPACT_ATOMS: atom_id res chain seq x y z
N MET A 1 22.32 -12.54 -10.58
CA MET A 1 22.62 -11.48 -9.58
C MET A 1 22.13 -10.09 -9.98
N LYS A 2 22.31 -9.59 -11.23
CA LYS A 2 21.79 -8.25 -11.61
C LYS A 2 20.27 -8.17 -11.71
N LYS A 3 19.58 -9.25 -12.12
CA LYS A 3 18.11 -9.32 -12.21
C LYS A 3 17.46 -9.38 -10.83
N LEU A 4 18.03 -10.15 -9.91
CA LEU A 4 17.51 -10.26 -8.53
C LEU A 4 17.55 -8.91 -7.77
N LYS A 5 18.61 -8.11 -7.99
CA LYS A 5 18.70 -6.75 -7.42
C LYS A 5 17.65 -5.78 -8.01
N ARG A 6 17.23 -6.01 -9.26
CA ARG A 6 16.14 -5.22 -9.88
C ARG A 6 14.77 -5.58 -9.32
N ILE A 7 14.55 -6.87 -9.01
CA ILE A 7 13.32 -7.36 -8.39
C ILE A 7 13.16 -6.77 -6.98
N ALA A 8 14.21 -6.81 -6.17
CA ALA A 8 14.21 -6.17 -4.85
C ALA A 8 13.98 -4.65 -4.93
N ALA A 9 14.56 -3.99 -5.93
CA ALA A 9 14.35 -2.55 -6.16
C ALA A 9 12.92 -2.23 -6.63
N LEU A 10 12.26 -3.17 -7.31
CA LEU A 10 10.90 -2.99 -7.83
C LEU A 10 9.85 -3.23 -6.74
N LEU A 11 10.11 -4.20 -5.85
CA LEU A 11 9.28 -4.38 -4.65
C LEU A 11 9.40 -3.16 -3.72
N LEU A 12 10.57 -2.51 -3.69
CA LEU A 12 10.76 -1.24 -2.99
C LEU A 12 10.03 -0.07 -3.69
N ALA A 13 9.94 -0.08 -5.02
CA ALA A 13 9.19 0.90 -5.80
C ALA A 13 7.67 0.76 -5.59
N LEU A 14 7.18 -0.44 -5.25
CA LEU A 14 5.78 -0.66 -4.87
C LEU A 14 5.38 0.19 -3.65
N VAL A 15 6.31 0.45 -2.75
CA VAL A 15 6.10 1.30 -1.56
C VAL A 15 5.93 2.77 -1.94
N MET A 16 6.55 3.23 -3.05
CA MET A 16 6.52 4.65 -3.46
C MET A 16 5.36 5.01 -4.41
N VAL A 17 4.59 4.04 -4.89
CA VAL A 17 3.48 4.29 -5.83
C VAL A 17 2.19 4.74 -5.12
N PHE A 18 2.15 4.73 -3.79
CA PHE A 18 0.96 5.10 -3.01
C PHE A 18 0.76 6.59 -2.75
N ALA A 19 1.44 7.46 -3.43
CA ALA A 19 1.10 8.87 -3.44
C ALA A 19 0.53 9.23 -4.80
N LEU A 20 -0.68 9.75 -4.88
CA LEU A 20 -1.17 10.62 -5.96
C LEU A 20 -2.38 10.15 -6.77
N CYS A 21 -3.56 10.72 -6.58
CA CYS A 21 -4.53 11.35 -7.51
C CYS A 21 -5.99 11.38 -7.06
N ALA A 22 -6.63 12.19 -7.32
CA ALA A 22 -7.24 13.45 -7.47
C ALA A 22 -8.63 13.51 -8.10
N CYS A 23 -9.35 14.51 -7.64
CA CYS A 23 -10.46 15.33 -8.18
C CYS A 23 -11.85 14.72 -8.29
N SER A 24 -12.83 15.43 -8.09
CA SER A 24 -13.44 16.75 -8.07
C SER A 24 -14.96 16.51 -8.01
N ASP A 25 -15.80 17.24 -7.45
CA ASP A 25 -16.38 18.51 -7.66
C ASP A 25 -17.58 18.79 -6.73
N SER A 26 -17.88 20.03 -6.60
CA SER A 26 -18.81 20.72 -5.76
C SER A 26 -20.30 20.44 -6.00
N GLY A 27 -21.10 20.59 -4.95
CA GLY A 27 -22.55 20.78 -5.03
C GLY A 27 -23.13 21.31 -3.72
N LYS A 28 -23.55 22.56 -3.73
CA LYS A 28 -24.30 23.28 -2.69
C LYS A 28 -25.72 22.73 -2.52
N ASP A 29 -26.28 22.68 -1.33
CA ASP A 29 -27.32 23.57 -0.82
C ASP A 29 -28.09 23.02 0.39
N LYS A 30 -28.19 23.90 1.39
CA LYS A 30 -29.27 24.38 2.25
C LYS A 30 -30.23 23.46 3.02
N ASP A 31 -30.18 23.79 4.31
CA ASP A 31 -31.28 24.07 5.27
C ASP A 31 -32.23 22.95 5.70
N SER A 32 -32.19 22.64 6.98
CA SER A 32 -33.23 23.04 7.96
C SER A 32 -33.08 22.34 9.31
N ASN A 33 -33.08 23.16 10.33
CA ASN A 33 -33.51 22.99 11.73
C ASN A 33 -33.72 21.58 12.27
N LYS A 34 -32.78 21.10 13.11
CA LYS A 34 -33.02 20.21 14.24
C LYS A 34 -31.91 20.41 15.28
N LYS A 35 -32.29 20.53 16.53
CA LYS A 35 -31.52 20.50 17.79
C LYS A 35 -29.98 20.57 17.61
N GLU A 36 -29.37 21.59 18.20
CA GLU A 36 -27.94 21.75 18.31
C GLU A 36 -27.30 20.52 19.02
N GLU A 37 -27.02 19.46 18.28
CA GLU A 37 -25.88 18.63 18.59
C GLU A 37 -24.67 19.52 18.34
N VAL A 38 -23.84 19.72 19.34
CA VAL A 38 -22.52 20.39 19.17
C VAL A 38 -21.81 19.64 18.06
N LYS A 39 -21.75 20.24 16.87
CA LYS A 39 -21.03 19.65 15.75
C LYS A 39 -19.57 19.60 16.14
N LYS A 40 -19.02 18.40 16.25
CA LYS A 40 -17.58 18.21 16.35
C LYS A 40 -16.89 18.85 15.16
N THR A 41 -15.75 19.46 15.40
CA THR A 41 -14.87 19.96 14.33
C THR A 41 -14.22 18.79 13.58
N ASP A 42 -13.72 19.02 12.38
CA ASP A 42 -12.98 17.99 11.64
C ASP A 42 -11.76 17.49 12.43
N ALA A 43 -11.10 18.38 13.16
CA ALA A 43 -9.99 18.03 14.05
C ALA A 43 -10.39 17.10 15.21
N GLU A 44 -11.64 17.17 15.67
CA GLU A 44 -12.16 16.24 16.70
C GLU A 44 -12.72 14.95 16.10
N LEU A 45 -13.11 14.97 14.84
CA LEU A 45 -13.68 13.82 14.14
C LEU A 45 -12.61 12.91 13.54
N ILE A 46 -11.47 13.48 13.10
CA ILE A 46 -10.41 12.70 12.45
C ILE A 46 -9.65 11.82 13.43
N VAL A 47 -9.61 12.20 14.72
CA VAL A 47 -8.89 11.45 15.75
C VAL A 47 -9.40 10.02 15.86
N GLY A 48 -8.51 9.06 15.66
CA GLY A 48 -8.82 7.63 15.73
C GLY A 48 -8.01 6.83 14.72
N THR A 49 -8.35 5.55 14.65
CA THR A 49 -7.73 4.60 13.72
C THR A 49 -8.65 4.40 12.52
N TRP A 50 -8.12 4.62 11.35
CA TRP A 50 -8.85 4.56 10.09
C TRP A 50 -8.30 3.46 9.21
N GLU A 51 -9.15 2.59 8.68
CA GLU A 51 -8.75 1.41 7.93
C GLU A 51 -9.37 1.38 6.54
N SER A 52 -8.57 0.98 5.55
CA SER A 52 -8.99 0.71 4.18
C SER A 52 -8.39 -0.60 3.70
N SER A 53 -9.18 -1.38 2.97
CA SER A 53 -8.70 -2.62 2.35
C SER A 53 -8.19 -2.32 0.94
N VAL A 54 -7.00 -2.83 0.63
CA VAL A 54 -6.32 -2.68 -0.67
C VAL A 54 -6.04 -4.06 -1.23
N ASN A 55 -6.45 -4.32 -2.47
CA ASN A 55 -6.15 -5.58 -3.14
C ASN A 55 -4.74 -5.54 -3.74
N ILE A 56 -3.85 -6.44 -3.28
CA ILE A 56 -2.46 -6.48 -3.75
C ILE A 56 -2.38 -6.81 -5.24
N GLY A 57 -3.21 -7.73 -5.73
CA GLY A 57 -3.19 -8.12 -7.14
C GLY A 57 -3.50 -6.96 -8.07
N ASP A 58 -4.51 -6.15 -7.72
CA ASP A 58 -4.89 -4.97 -8.50
C ASP A 58 -3.80 -3.90 -8.51
N GLU A 59 -3.12 -3.70 -7.38
CA GLU A 59 -2.02 -2.72 -7.29
C GLU A 59 -0.78 -3.20 -8.06
N LEU A 60 -0.42 -4.48 -7.95
CA LEU A 60 0.66 -5.07 -8.74
C LEU A 60 0.39 -4.96 -10.24
N ALA A 61 -0.85 -5.23 -10.68
CA ALA A 61 -1.21 -5.12 -12.09
C ALA A 61 -0.95 -3.72 -12.64
N LYS A 62 -1.25 -2.65 -11.89
CA LYS A 62 -0.98 -1.26 -12.28
C LYS A 62 0.51 -0.98 -12.47
N VAL A 63 1.36 -1.51 -11.58
CA VAL A 63 2.82 -1.34 -11.67
C VAL A 63 3.39 -2.07 -12.88
N LEU A 64 2.84 -3.24 -13.20
CA LEU A 64 3.33 -4.12 -14.25
C LEU A 64 2.93 -3.67 -15.67
N GLU A 65 1.93 -2.80 -15.81
CA GLU A 65 1.54 -2.23 -17.10
C GLU A 65 2.69 -1.50 -17.81
N SER A 66 3.71 -1.07 -17.07
CA SER A 66 4.85 -0.30 -17.58
C SER A 66 6.12 -1.11 -17.86
N ASP A 67 6.22 -2.36 -17.39
CA ASP A 67 7.43 -3.20 -17.52
C ASP A 67 7.06 -4.63 -17.93
N MET A 68 7.25 -4.94 -19.23
CA MET A 68 6.87 -6.25 -19.80
C MET A 68 7.72 -7.41 -19.27
N ASP A 69 9.01 -7.19 -18.97
CA ASP A 69 9.89 -8.25 -18.42
C ASP A 69 9.45 -8.62 -17.00
N MET A 70 8.96 -7.64 -16.25
CA MET A 70 8.43 -7.83 -14.91
C MET A 70 7.04 -8.47 -14.95
N ALA A 71 6.20 -8.09 -15.90
CA ALA A 71 4.89 -8.68 -16.09
C ALA A 71 4.97 -10.18 -16.36
N GLU A 72 5.94 -10.62 -17.21
CA GLU A 72 6.19 -12.05 -17.48
C GLU A 72 6.62 -12.78 -16.19
N PHE A 73 7.58 -12.21 -15.44
CA PHE A 73 8.02 -12.78 -14.17
C PHE A 73 6.86 -12.90 -13.16
N MET A 74 6.09 -11.83 -12.98
CA MET A 74 5.00 -11.80 -12.01
C MET A 74 3.79 -12.65 -12.40
N SER A 75 3.69 -13.07 -13.66
CA SER A 75 2.59 -13.93 -14.13
C SER A 75 2.56 -15.32 -13.47
N TYR A 76 3.66 -15.74 -12.86
CA TYR A 76 3.76 -16.98 -12.08
C TYR A 76 3.19 -16.86 -10.65
N PHE A 77 2.92 -15.64 -10.18
CA PHE A 77 2.51 -15.39 -8.79
C PHE A 77 1.05 -14.96 -8.74
N ASP A 78 0.22 -15.75 -8.07
CA ASP A 78 -1.19 -15.42 -7.87
C ASP A 78 -1.40 -14.62 -6.57
N PHE A 79 -1.46 -13.31 -6.70
CA PHE A 79 -1.84 -12.40 -5.61
C PHE A 79 -3.33 -12.04 -5.65
N GLY A 80 -4.10 -12.65 -6.54
CA GLY A 80 -5.54 -12.41 -6.68
C GLY A 80 -6.30 -12.72 -5.38
N GLY A 81 -7.14 -11.79 -4.96
CA GLY A 81 -7.95 -11.95 -3.74
C GLY A 81 -7.15 -11.85 -2.43
N ILE A 82 -5.89 -11.37 -2.47
CA ILE A 82 -5.15 -11.01 -1.26
C ILE A 82 -5.37 -9.53 -0.98
N ASP A 83 -6.21 -9.27 0.01
CA ASP A 83 -6.41 -7.93 0.53
C ASP A 83 -5.46 -7.68 1.69
N ILE A 84 -4.90 -6.48 1.75
CA ILE A 84 -4.14 -5.95 2.89
C ILE A 84 -4.88 -4.76 3.47
N THR A 85 -4.83 -4.61 4.78
CA THR A 85 -5.47 -3.49 5.47
C THR A 85 -4.45 -2.38 5.68
N MET A 86 -4.66 -1.23 5.00
CA MET A 86 -3.94 0.00 5.29
C MET A 86 -4.60 0.68 6.48
N GLN A 87 -3.81 1.11 7.45
CA GLN A 87 -4.26 1.80 8.64
C GLN A 87 -3.60 3.18 8.73
N ILE A 88 -4.41 4.20 9.02
CA ILE A 88 -3.93 5.53 9.40
C ILE A 88 -4.42 5.81 10.81
N VAL A 89 -3.51 6.13 11.70
CA VAL A 89 -3.83 6.56 13.07
C VAL A 89 -3.61 8.07 13.16
N PHE A 90 -4.61 8.81 13.62
CA PHE A 90 -4.51 10.22 13.95
C PHE A 90 -4.70 10.39 15.45
N ASP A 91 -3.69 10.88 16.13
CA ASP A 91 -3.71 11.11 17.58
C ASP A 91 -4.13 12.53 17.96
N LYS A 92 -4.60 12.68 19.20
CA LYS A 92 -5.09 13.96 19.73
C LYS A 92 -4.00 15.02 19.90
N ASP A 93 -2.76 14.60 19.96
CA ASP A 93 -1.59 15.50 20.06
C ASP A 93 -1.16 16.08 18.72
N GLY A 94 -1.82 15.66 17.63
CA GLY A 94 -1.52 16.10 16.28
C GLY A 94 -0.51 15.22 15.56
N SER A 95 -0.16 14.06 16.11
CA SER A 95 0.67 13.07 15.42
C SER A 95 -0.17 12.14 14.57
N TYR A 96 0.45 11.58 13.50
CA TYR A 96 -0.12 10.51 12.71
C TYR A 96 0.90 9.41 12.44
N SER A 97 0.39 8.22 12.15
CA SER A 97 1.17 7.13 11.55
C SER A 97 0.38 6.38 10.51
N VAL A 98 1.08 5.82 9.52
CA VAL A 98 0.52 4.98 8.46
C VAL A 98 1.24 3.65 8.47
N ALA A 99 0.50 2.56 8.44
CA ALA A 99 1.06 1.21 8.35
C ALA A 99 0.09 0.27 7.63
N TYR A 100 0.58 -0.88 7.19
CA TYR A 100 -0.29 -2.01 6.87
C TYR A 100 -0.42 -2.91 8.10
N VAL A 101 -1.63 -3.41 8.31
CA VAL A 101 -1.92 -4.35 9.40
C VAL A 101 -1.72 -5.77 8.90
N ASP A 102 -0.88 -6.56 9.58
CA ASP A 102 -0.78 -7.99 9.30
C ASP A 102 -1.95 -8.75 9.93
N ASP A 103 -3.06 -8.78 9.23
CA ASP A 103 -4.26 -9.56 9.55
C ASP A 103 -4.18 -11.02 9.05
N GLY A 104 -2.97 -11.50 8.77
CA GLY A 104 -2.66 -12.78 8.15
C GLY A 104 -2.44 -12.68 6.64
N SER A 105 -2.43 -11.46 6.09
CA SER A 105 -2.12 -11.22 4.67
C SER A 105 -0.67 -11.60 4.34
N SER A 106 0.29 -11.38 5.25
CA SER A 106 1.69 -11.80 5.09
C SER A 106 1.83 -13.29 4.75
N LYS A 107 1.08 -14.15 5.43
CA LYS A 107 1.08 -15.61 5.16
C LYS A 107 0.48 -15.97 3.81
N LYS A 108 -0.52 -15.22 3.36
CA LYS A 108 -1.11 -15.42 2.03
C LYS A 108 -0.13 -15.01 0.93
N ILE A 109 0.59 -13.89 1.15
CA ILE A 109 1.64 -13.41 0.25
C ILE A 109 2.80 -14.40 0.20
N GLU A 110 3.26 -14.89 1.36
CA GLU A 110 4.29 -15.93 1.46
C GLU A 110 3.91 -17.18 0.66
N LYS A 111 2.65 -17.63 0.81
CA LYS A 111 2.13 -18.77 0.04
C LYS A 111 2.10 -18.48 -1.45
N ALA A 112 1.66 -17.29 -1.87
CA ALA A 112 1.64 -16.91 -3.28
C ALA A 112 3.06 -16.89 -3.89
N PHE A 113 4.06 -16.41 -3.14
CA PHE A 113 5.45 -16.50 -3.56
C PHE A 113 5.93 -17.96 -3.68
N ARG A 114 5.63 -18.78 -2.68
CA ARG A 114 6.03 -20.19 -2.69
C ARG A 114 5.48 -20.94 -3.89
N ASP A 115 4.17 -20.81 -4.12
CA ASP A 115 3.48 -21.46 -5.24
C ASP A 115 4.02 -20.94 -6.58
N GLY A 116 4.18 -19.63 -6.72
CA GLY A 116 4.66 -18.99 -7.94
C GLY A 116 6.12 -19.33 -8.27
N PHE A 117 7.01 -19.48 -7.29
CA PHE A 117 8.37 -19.94 -7.54
C PHE A 117 8.39 -21.38 -8.07
N VAL A 118 7.56 -22.27 -7.54
CA VAL A 118 7.43 -23.63 -8.08
C VAL A 118 6.98 -23.60 -9.53
N GLU A 119 5.90 -22.87 -9.85
CA GLU A 119 5.40 -22.74 -11.23
C GLU A 119 6.45 -22.13 -12.18
N MET A 120 7.15 -21.10 -11.71
CA MET A 120 8.23 -20.46 -12.49
C MET A 120 9.37 -21.44 -12.79
N PHE A 121 9.83 -22.21 -11.81
CA PHE A 121 10.89 -23.19 -12.04
C PHE A 121 10.42 -24.32 -12.96
N ASP A 122 9.23 -24.82 -12.79
CA ASP A 122 8.67 -25.84 -13.68
C ASP A 122 8.64 -25.33 -15.12
N ALA A 123 8.20 -24.09 -15.36
CA ALA A 123 8.19 -23.49 -16.68
C ALA A 123 9.59 -23.26 -17.26
N LEU A 124 10.54 -22.76 -16.44
CA LEU A 124 11.90 -22.46 -16.88
C LEU A 124 12.74 -23.73 -17.19
N LEU A 125 12.41 -24.84 -16.52
CA LEU A 125 13.12 -26.10 -16.66
C LEU A 125 12.46 -27.04 -17.68
N GLU A 126 11.29 -26.70 -18.18
CA GLU A 126 10.59 -27.48 -19.20
C GLU A 126 11.49 -27.76 -20.41
N GLY A 127 11.62 -29.03 -20.77
CA GLY A 127 12.43 -29.48 -21.90
C GLY A 127 13.96 -29.44 -21.71
N THR A 128 14.47 -28.99 -20.54
CA THR A 128 15.91 -28.93 -20.26
C THR A 128 16.48 -30.26 -19.78
N GLY A 129 15.63 -31.15 -19.25
CA GLY A 129 16.02 -32.41 -18.59
C GLY A 129 16.49 -32.23 -17.14
N TYR A 130 16.46 -31.04 -16.59
CA TYR A 130 16.70 -30.74 -15.17
C TYR A 130 15.39 -30.57 -14.44
N THR A 131 15.43 -30.85 -13.12
CA THR A 131 14.33 -30.61 -12.18
C THR A 131 14.70 -29.46 -11.23
N PHE A 132 13.72 -28.96 -10.50
CA PHE A 132 13.98 -27.97 -9.44
C PHE A 132 14.91 -28.53 -8.36
N ALA A 133 14.76 -29.82 -8.01
CA ALA A 133 15.66 -30.52 -7.10
C ALA A 133 17.11 -30.52 -7.60
N ASP A 134 17.34 -30.65 -8.93
CA ASP A 134 18.70 -30.58 -9.49
C ASP A 134 19.31 -29.19 -9.36
N VAL A 135 18.50 -28.14 -9.46
CA VAL A 135 18.92 -26.74 -9.24
C VAL A 135 19.28 -26.50 -7.77
N ALA A 136 18.44 -26.94 -6.83
CA ALA A 136 18.69 -26.82 -5.39
C ALA A 136 19.95 -27.58 -4.96
N ALA A 137 20.17 -28.77 -5.53
CA ALA A 137 21.35 -29.58 -5.25
C ALA A 137 22.67 -28.91 -5.68
N GLN A 138 22.69 -28.03 -6.66
CA GLN A 138 23.88 -27.25 -7.05
C GLN A 138 24.30 -26.27 -5.95
N GLU A 139 23.33 -25.79 -5.15
CA GLU A 139 23.58 -24.92 -4.00
C GLU A 139 23.76 -25.73 -2.69
N ASN A 140 23.83 -27.08 -2.75
CA ASN A 140 23.88 -28.01 -1.63
C ASN A 140 22.66 -27.90 -0.70
N MET A 141 21.50 -27.63 -1.26
CA MET A 141 20.22 -27.52 -0.58
C MET A 141 19.26 -28.59 -1.06
N THR A 142 18.29 -28.92 -0.23
CA THR A 142 17.09 -29.61 -0.67
C THR A 142 16.18 -28.62 -1.42
N GLU A 143 15.22 -29.12 -2.18
CA GLU A 143 14.24 -28.29 -2.89
C GLU A 143 13.48 -27.35 -1.93
N ASP A 144 13.02 -27.89 -0.79
CA ASP A 144 12.33 -27.11 0.24
C ASP A 144 13.22 -26.01 0.86
N GLU A 145 14.48 -26.31 1.18
CA GLU A 145 15.42 -25.34 1.74
C GLU A 145 15.72 -24.20 0.73
N TYR A 146 15.84 -24.54 -0.54
CA TYR A 146 16.08 -23.55 -1.58
C TYR A 146 14.85 -22.66 -1.81
N LEU A 147 13.66 -23.27 -1.82
CA LEU A 147 12.40 -22.56 -1.93
C LEU A 147 12.17 -21.64 -0.72
N ASP A 148 12.41 -22.13 0.49
CA ASP A 148 12.32 -21.34 1.72
C ASP A 148 13.23 -20.10 1.67
N ALA A 149 14.47 -20.28 1.23
CA ALA A 149 15.43 -19.18 1.08
C ALA A 149 14.97 -18.13 0.05
N MET A 150 14.36 -18.54 -1.07
CA MET A 150 13.82 -17.62 -2.06
C MET A 150 12.61 -16.86 -1.53
N VAL A 151 11.70 -17.55 -0.86
CA VAL A 151 10.52 -16.93 -0.24
C VAL A 151 10.96 -15.95 0.85
N GLU A 152 11.93 -16.30 1.70
CA GLU A 152 12.49 -15.41 2.71
C GLU A 152 13.02 -14.11 2.08
N ILE A 153 13.79 -14.22 0.98
CA ILE A 153 14.31 -13.05 0.26
C ILE A 153 13.16 -12.18 -0.29
N ALA A 154 12.11 -12.79 -0.84
CA ALA A 154 10.94 -12.06 -1.32
C ALA A 154 10.21 -11.38 -0.17
N MET A 155 10.00 -12.08 0.95
CA MET A 155 9.31 -11.55 2.12
C MET A 155 10.11 -10.46 2.84
N GLN A 156 11.44 -10.44 2.78
CA GLN A 156 12.26 -9.34 3.31
C GLN A 156 11.92 -7.98 2.68
N SER A 157 11.37 -7.96 1.47
CA SER A 157 10.90 -6.73 0.81
C SER A 157 9.47 -6.36 1.19
N ILE A 158 8.68 -7.32 1.68
CA ILE A 158 7.27 -7.13 2.04
C ILE A 158 7.11 -6.86 3.54
N THR A 159 7.89 -7.51 4.39
CA THR A 159 7.78 -7.39 5.84
C THR A 159 7.85 -5.94 6.34
N PRO A 160 8.73 -5.06 5.80
CA PRO A 160 8.76 -3.65 6.21
C PRO A 160 7.48 -2.86 5.92
N LEU A 161 6.58 -3.37 5.04
CA LEU A 161 5.29 -2.72 4.80
C LEU A 161 4.34 -2.82 6.00
N TYR A 162 4.53 -3.82 6.86
CA TYR A 162 3.77 -4.01 8.10
C TYR A 162 4.37 -3.24 9.28
N ASP A 163 5.53 -2.63 9.10
CA ASP A 163 6.06 -1.64 10.02
C ASP A 163 5.44 -0.26 9.70
N GLU A 164 5.83 0.76 10.46
CA GLU A 164 5.41 2.13 10.18
C GLU A 164 5.98 2.61 8.83
N ILE A 165 5.10 2.92 7.87
CA ILE A 165 5.48 3.36 6.53
C ILE A 165 5.79 4.86 6.54
N SER A 166 5.00 5.64 7.27
CA SER A 166 5.12 7.10 7.40
C SER A 166 4.56 7.51 8.74
N ALA A 167 5.25 8.43 9.41
CA ALA A 167 4.81 9.06 10.64
C ALA A 167 5.19 10.53 10.67
N GLY A 168 4.51 11.30 11.51
CA GLY A 168 4.77 12.71 11.64
C GLY A 168 3.63 13.46 12.32
N THR A 169 3.42 14.70 11.91
CA THR A 169 2.34 15.55 12.42
C THR A 169 1.29 15.83 11.34
N TYR A 170 0.07 16.11 11.76
CA TYR A 170 -0.98 16.50 10.84
C TYR A 170 -1.68 17.79 11.24
N GLU A 171 -2.13 18.52 10.23
CA GLU A 171 -3.07 19.63 10.38
C GLU A 171 -4.28 19.42 9.48
N ILE A 172 -5.47 19.75 9.97
CA ILE A 172 -6.71 19.57 9.23
C ILE A 172 -7.60 20.81 9.35
N GLY A 173 -8.13 21.27 8.21
CA GLY A 173 -9.04 22.39 8.14
C GLY A 173 -9.29 22.82 6.69
N ASP A 174 -10.38 23.55 6.48
CA ASP A 174 -10.76 24.15 5.19
C ASP A 174 -10.78 23.13 4.02
N GLY A 175 -11.07 21.86 4.30
CA GLY A 175 -11.11 20.78 3.31
C GLY A 175 -9.72 20.24 2.90
N LYS A 176 -8.66 20.67 3.60
CA LYS A 176 -7.29 20.23 3.41
C LYS A 176 -6.79 19.46 4.63
N LEU A 177 -6.09 18.37 4.39
CA LEU A 177 -5.34 17.57 5.34
C LEU A 177 -3.87 17.66 4.95
N TYR A 178 -3.06 18.19 5.85
CA TYR A 178 -1.60 18.22 5.73
C TYR A 178 -1.05 17.08 6.58
N MET A 179 -0.30 16.19 5.98
CA MET A 179 0.45 15.13 6.65
C MET A 179 1.93 15.46 6.44
N ILE A 180 2.61 15.83 7.52
CA ILE A 180 3.97 16.36 7.51
C ILE A 180 4.85 15.30 8.12
N GLU A 181 5.73 14.69 7.33
CA GLU A 181 6.61 13.62 7.80
C GLU A 181 7.64 14.14 8.83
N ASP A 182 8.10 13.24 9.70
CA ASP A 182 9.07 13.57 10.72
C ASP A 182 10.38 14.08 10.11
N GLY A 183 10.71 15.31 10.46
CA GLY A 183 11.91 16.00 9.98
C GLY A 183 11.68 16.96 8.83
N ASP A 184 10.47 17.00 8.28
CA ASP A 184 10.09 17.93 7.22
C ASP A 184 9.41 19.19 7.79
N ASP A 185 9.52 20.29 7.05
CA ASP A 185 8.75 21.49 7.29
C ASP A 185 7.42 21.44 6.53
N LYS A 186 6.38 22.02 7.14
CA LYS A 186 5.08 22.14 6.48
C LYS A 186 5.19 22.96 5.19
N ASP A 187 4.69 22.38 4.11
CA ASP A 187 4.45 23.06 2.85
C ASP A 187 2.95 23.30 2.67
N ASP A 188 2.53 24.55 2.54
CA ASP A 188 1.11 24.94 2.38
C ASP A 188 0.53 24.56 1.01
N ASP A 189 1.37 24.25 0.04
CA ASP A 189 1.01 23.81 -1.29
C ASP A 189 1.00 22.27 -1.46
N THR A 190 1.43 21.54 -0.40
CA THR A 190 1.39 20.06 -0.33
C THR A 190 0.33 19.61 0.66
N TYR A 191 -0.77 19.05 0.16
CA TYR A 191 -1.92 18.65 0.98
C TYR A 191 -2.80 17.62 0.28
N THR A 192 -3.64 16.96 1.07
CA THR A 192 -4.68 16.05 0.57
C THR A 192 -6.07 16.65 0.82
N THR A 193 -6.92 16.66 -0.18
CA THR A 193 -8.33 17.03 0.01
C THR A 193 -9.12 15.83 0.52
N TYR A 194 -10.07 16.07 1.41
CA TYR A 194 -10.80 15.00 2.06
C TYR A 194 -12.31 15.26 2.16
N LYS A 195 -13.02 14.21 2.54
CA LYS A 195 -14.39 14.27 3.07
C LYS A 195 -14.42 13.43 4.34
N LEU A 196 -14.88 14.00 5.43
CA LEU A 196 -14.91 13.38 6.74
C LEU A 196 -16.34 13.31 7.28
N SER A 197 -16.69 12.18 7.83
CA SER A 197 -17.90 11.95 8.61
C SER A 197 -17.54 11.20 9.89
N LYS A 198 -18.53 10.89 10.73
CA LYS A 198 -18.28 10.22 12.02
C LYS A 198 -17.54 8.89 11.88
N ASN A 199 -17.79 8.13 10.81
CA ASN A 199 -17.27 6.77 10.64
C ASN A 199 -16.60 6.54 9.27
N GLU A 200 -16.41 7.59 8.48
CA GLU A 200 -15.84 7.47 7.14
C GLU A 200 -14.97 8.68 6.82
N LEU A 201 -13.74 8.41 6.42
CA LEU A 201 -12.77 9.36 5.89
C LEU A 201 -12.50 8.99 4.43
N THR A 202 -12.85 9.87 3.50
CA THR A 202 -12.46 9.72 2.10
C THR A 202 -11.36 10.73 1.78
N LEU A 203 -10.16 10.25 1.48
CA LEU A 203 -9.09 11.03 0.89
C LEU A 203 -9.35 11.11 -0.62
N LYS A 204 -9.45 12.33 -1.16
CA LYS A 204 -9.96 12.54 -2.53
C LYS A 204 -8.86 12.84 -3.52
N ALA A 205 -7.90 13.66 -3.13
CA ALA A 205 -6.86 14.18 -4.00
C ALA A 205 -5.66 14.66 -3.22
N SER A 206 -4.48 14.32 -3.69
CA SER A 206 -3.22 14.90 -3.26
C SER A 206 -2.79 16.05 -4.16
N TYR A 207 -2.07 16.97 -3.58
CA TYR A 207 -1.46 18.12 -4.25
C TYR A 207 -0.02 18.24 -3.72
N THR A 208 0.92 18.42 -4.63
CA THR A 208 2.33 18.68 -4.34
C THR A 208 2.74 19.92 -5.10
N ASP A 209 3.36 20.90 -4.44
CA ASP A 209 3.69 22.22 -5.03
C ASP A 209 2.45 22.92 -5.66
N GLY A 210 1.26 22.69 -5.11
CA GLY A 210 -0.01 23.23 -5.64
C GLY A 210 -0.53 22.54 -6.89
N GLU A 211 0.22 21.63 -7.46
CA GLU A 211 -0.22 20.82 -8.60
C GLU A 211 -0.87 19.53 -8.10
N LYS A 212 -1.96 19.18 -8.77
CA LYS A 212 -2.65 17.94 -8.47
C LYS A 212 -1.80 16.77 -8.92
N ASP A 213 -1.58 15.90 -7.97
CA ASP A 213 -0.81 14.75 -8.21
C ASP A 213 -1.63 13.66 -8.92
N THR A 214 -1.21 13.22 -10.12
CA THR A 214 -1.92 12.30 -11.01
C THR A 214 -1.61 10.83 -10.76
N ASP A 215 -0.62 10.49 -9.94
CA ASP A 215 -0.19 9.11 -9.73
C ASP A 215 -0.61 8.53 -8.36
N SER A 216 -1.43 9.26 -7.55
CA SER A 216 -1.89 8.88 -6.22
C SER A 216 -3.06 7.87 -6.24
N PRO A 217 -3.19 7.00 -5.24
CA PRO A 217 -4.25 6.01 -5.19
C PRO A 217 -5.63 6.59 -4.89
N PHE A 218 -5.73 7.92 -4.78
CA PHE A 218 -7.00 8.56 -4.42
C PHE A 218 -7.97 8.63 -5.61
N PRO A 219 -9.27 8.52 -5.38
CA PRO A 219 -9.92 8.54 -4.06
C PRO A 219 -9.82 7.21 -3.30
N MET A 220 -9.49 7.27 -2.02
CA MET A 220 -9.48 6.12 -1.12
C MET A 220 -10.39 6.39 0.10
N THR A 221 -11.18 5.40 0.48
CA THR A 221 -12.13 5.53 1.59
C THR A 221 -11.73 4.62 2.74
N PHE A 222 -11.60 5.23 3.89
CA PHE A 222 -11.28 4.59 5.15
C PHE A 222 -12.51 4.56 6.06
N LYS A 223 -12.62 3.54 6.87
CA LYS A 223 -13.62 3.43 7.93
C LYS A 223 -12.94 3.52 9.28
N LEU A 224 -13.62 4.16 10.25
CA LEU A 224 -13.15 4.19 11.62
C LEU A 224 -13.16 2.76 12.16
N ALA A 225 -12.02 2.31 12.68
CA ALA A 225 -11.90 1.02 13.35
C ALA A 225 -12.68 1.04 14.69
N ASP A 226 -13.21 -0.11 15.08
CA ASP A 226 -14.01 -0.30 16.33
C ASP A 226 -13.16 -0.21 17.60
#